data_b312c0771bfcea14b7090e83beb275c8
#
_entry.id   b312c0771bfcea14b7090e83beb275c8
#
_cell.length_a   1.000
_cell.length_b   1.000
_cell.length_c   1.000
_cell.angle_alpha   90.00
_cell.angle_beta   90.00
_cell.angle_gamma   90.00
#
_symmetry.space_group_name_H-M   'P 1'
#
loop_
_entity.id
_entity.type
_entity.pdbx_description
1 polymer ?
#
loop_
_entity_poly.entity_id
_entity_poly.type
_entity_poly.pdbx_seq_one_letter_code
_entity_poly.pdbx_strand_id
1 'polypeptide(L)'
;MNWMSKGIVFASTTLLVVLGFLAWLFWPSDEEQIEALFDELSEVASKTEDTSTLSDAMVVKDFKQLFAPEVKISIRSKARIAGEHTNQGLAQLYARLRVASSRMELRCEQLQILSTEKEKALVAVKFFASWRGKGRNIVREDAHSEVKLEKVDGDWTLREIHYLKN
;
A
#
# COMPACT_ATOMS: atom_id res chain seq x y z
N MET A 1 -37.84 35.08 26.94
CA MET A 1 -36.82 34.80 25.85
C MET A 1 -35.72 33.95 26.44
N ASN A 2 -35.66 32.67 26.00
CA ASN A 2 -35.09 31.52 26.72
C ASN A 2 -33.57 31.56 26.88
N TRP A 3 -33.11 31.73 28.11
CA TRP A 3 -31.69 31.64 28.48
C TRP A 3 -31.12 30.21 28.35
N MET A 4 -31.98 29.20 28.48
CA MET A 4 -31.64 27.78 28.30
C MET A 4 -31.22 27.43 26.86
N SER A 5 -31.78 28.08 25.83
CA SER A 5 -31.42 27.76 24.42
C SER A 5 -30.01 28.24 24.03
N LYS A 6 -29.55 29.35 24.65
CA LYS A 6 -28.20 29.87 24.38
C LYS A 6 -27.10 29.00 24.99
N GLY A 7 -27.33 28.40 26.15
CA GLY A 7 -26.37 27.49 26.79
C GLY A 7 -26.17 26.19 26.01
N ILE A 8 -27.24 25.63 25.42
CA ILE A 8 -27.16 24.38 24.63
C ILE A 8 -26.41 24.63 23.35
N VAL A 9 -26.62 25.75 22.64
CA VAL A 9 -25.90 26.10 21.41
C VAL A 9 -24.41 26.30 21.67
N PHE A 10 -24.02 26.98 22.75
CA PHE A 10 -22.62 27.14 23.11
C PHE A 10 -21.94 25.82 23.46
N ALA A 11 -22.59 24.93 24.22
CA ALA A 11 -22.05 23.63 24.59
C ALA A 11 -21.83 22.71 23.36
N SER A 12 -22.78 22.72 22.41
CA SER A 12 -22.65 21.93 21.19
C SER A 12 -21.56 22.43 20.24
N THR A 13 -21.39 23.77 20.13
CA THR A 13 -20.33 24.36 19.29
C THR A 13 -18.95 24.06 19.89
N THR A 14 -18.78 24.18 21.20
CA THR A 14 -17.54 23.88 21.90
C THR A 14 -17.16 22.40 21.74
N LEU A 15 -18.14 21.48 21.83
CA LEU A 15 -17.93 20.05 21.64
C LEU A 15 -17.46 19.72 20.22
N LEU A 16 -18.06 20.33 19.19
CA LEU A 16 -17.65 20.15 17.81
C LEU A 16 -16.25 20.67 17.53
N VAL A 17 -15.86 21.82 18.11
CA VAL A 17 -14.51 22.35 17.98
C VAL A 17 -13.49 21.43 18.66
N VAL A 18 -13.79 20.93 19.85
CA VAL A 18 -12.92 20.00 20.58
C VAL A 18 -12.77 18.68 19.80
N LEU A 19 -13.87 18.13 19.28
CA LEU A 19 -13.82 16.92 18.46
C LEU A 19 -13.05 17.11 17.15
N GLY A 20 -13.23 18.26 16.49
CA GLY A 20 -12.46 18.62 15.30
C GLY A 20 -10.97 18.79 15.58
N PHE A 21 -10.63 19.41 16.70
CA PHE A 21 -9.23 19.55 17.13
C PHE A 21 -8.60 18.21 17.51
N LEU A 22 -9.33 17.35 18.20
CA LEU A 22 -8.87 15.98 18.50
C LEU A 22 -8.69 15.16 17.22
N ALA A 23 -9.64 15.23 16.29
CA ALA A 23 -9.51 14.54 14.99
C ALA A 23 -8.27 15.03 14.23
N TRP A 24 -7.98 16.34 14.25
CA TRP A 24 -6.79 16.89 13.62
C TRP A 24 -5.50 16.46 14.34
N LEU A 25 -5.50 16.39 15.67
CA LEU A 25 -4.34 15.99 16.49
C LEU A 25 -3.98 14.51 16.32
N PHE A 26 -5.01 13.65 16.05
CA PHE A 26 -4.86 12.22 15.84
C PHE A 26 -4.82 11.82 14.35
N TRP A 27 -4.76 12.81 13.42
CA TRP A 27 -4.61 12.49 12.01
C TRP A 27 -3.20 11.96 11.78
N PRO A 28 -3.04 10.75 11.19
CA PRO A 28 -1.73 10.17 10.98
C PRO A 28 -0.89 11.06 10.06
N SER A 29 0.38 11.23 10.38
CA SER A 29 1.33 11.95 9.54
C SER A 29 1.49 11.26 8.18
N ASP A 30 1.99 11.99 7.17
CA ASP A 30 2.28 11.39 5.87
C ASP A 30 3.28 10.24 5.98
N GLU A 31 4.24 10.33 6.90
CA GLU A 31 5.21 9.28 7.17
C GLU A 31 4.55 8.01 7.70
N GLU A 32 3.67 8.14 8.71
CA GLU A 32 2.91 7.00 9.25
C GLU A 32 1.99 6.37 8.21
N GLN A 33 1.38 7.17 7.34
CA GLN A 33 0.54 6.65 6.25
C GLN A 33 1.37 5.90 5.20
N ILE A 34 2.58 6.38 4.88
CA ILE A 34 3.50 5.71 3.96
C ILE A 34 3.98 4.38 4.56
N GLU A 35 4.37 4.36 5.84
CA GLU A 35 4.75 3.12 6.51
C GLU A 35 3.59 2.11 6.51
N ALA A 36 2.38 2.54 6.84
CA ALA A 36 1.18 1.71 6.80
C ALA A 36 0.88 1.14 5.40
N LEU A 37 1.12 1.91 4.33
CA LEU A 37 0.98 1.44 2.95
C LEU A 37 1.92 0.25 2.64
N PHE A 38 3.18 0.30 3.10
CA PHE A 38 4.13 -0.80 2.86
C PHE A 38 3.86 -2.01 3.75
N ASP A 39 3.34 -1.81 4.96
CA ASP A 39 2.87 -2.89 5.83
C ASP A 39 1.67 -3.59 5.21
N GLU A 40 0.68 -2.84 4.72
CA GLU A 40 -0.48 -3.36 4.01
C GLU A 40 -0.06 -4.09 2.72
N LEU A 41 0.88 -3.54 1.96
CA LEU A 41 1.43 -4.22 0.78
C LEU A 41 2.05 -5.58 1.15
N SER A 42 2.80 -5.64 2.25
CA SER A 42 3.42 -6.88 2.72
C SER A 42 2.36 -7.91 3.14
N GLU A 43 1.31 -7.48 3.84
CA GLU A 43 0.21 -8.34 4.26
C GLU A 43 -0.59 -8.85 3.06
N VAL A 44 -1.07 -7.93 2.22
CA VAL A 44 -1.92 -8.24 1.06
C VAL A 44 -1.16 -9.11 0.05
N ALA A 45 0.12 -8.85 -0.21
CA ALA A 45 0.92 -9.61 -1.16
C ALA A 45 1.33 -11.00 -0.65
N SER A 46 1.14 -11.28 0.65
CA SER A 46 1.45 -12.59 1.23
C SER A 46 0.27 -13.56 1.11
N LYS A 47 0.56 -14.85 1.08
CA LYS A 47 -0.41 -15.95 1.05
C LYS A 47 0.09 -17.12 1.87
N THR A 48 -0.72 -17.57 2.82
CA THR A 48 -0.55 -18.87 3.51
C THR A 48 -1.29 -19.98 2.75
N GLU A 49 -0.97 -21.25 3.04
CA GLU A 49 -1.49 -22.41 2.29
C GLU A 49 -3.02 -22.57 2.38
N ASP A 50 -3.66 -22.03 3.41
CA ASP A 50 -5.08 -22.28 3.75
C ASP A 50 -6.08 -21.17 3.37
N THR A 51 -5.83 -20.40 2.31
CA THR A 51 -6.74 -19.32 1.91
C THR A 51 -7.90 -19.83 1.04
N SER A 52 -9.14 -19.39 1.37
CA SER A 52 -10.33 -19.68 0.57
C SER A 52 -10.40 -18.83 -0.70
N THR A 53 -11.08 -19.30 -1.74
CA THR A 53 -11.27 -18.57 -3.01
C THR A 53 -11.93 -17.20 -2.82
N LEU A 54 -12.86 -17.07 -1.86
CA LEU A 54 -13.53 -15.80 -1.56
C LEU A 54 -12.54 -14.79 -0.92
N SER A 55 -11.71 -15.27 0.00
CA SER A 55 -10.64 -14.49 0.59
C SER A 55 -9.66 -13.99 -0.49
N ASP A 56 -9.28 -14.84 -1.44
CA ASP A 56 -8.38 -14.45 -2.54
C ASP A 56 -8.97 -13.33 -3.42
N ALA A 57 -10.27 -13.30 -3.67
CA ALA A 57 -10.91 -12.24 -4.46
C ALA A 57 -10.89 -10.88 -3.74
N MET A 58 -11.13 -10.87 -2.42
CA MET A 58 -11.03 -9.64 -1.61
C MET A 58 -9.60 -9.10 -1.58
N VAL A 59 -8.64 -9.96 -1.33
CA VAL A 59 -7.22 -9.60 -1.29
C VAL A 59 -6.73 -9.02 -2.64
N VAL A 60 -7.20 -9.52 -3.77
CA VAL A 60 -6.87 -8.96 -5.10
C VAL A 60 -7.44 -7.55 -5.28
N LYS A 61 -8.63 -7.28 -4.72
CA LYS A 61 -9.23 -5.94 -4.72
C LYS A 61 -8.40 -4.98 -3.86
N ASP A 62 -8.01 -5.41 -2.66
CA ASP A 62 -7.21 -4.60 -1.74
C ASP A 62 -5.82 -4.32 -2.37
N PHE A 63 -5.17 -5.34 -2.92
CA PHE A 63 -3.92 -5.17 -3.69
C PHE A 63 -4.03 -4.10 -4.78
N LYS A 64 -5.13 -4.06 -5.53
CA LYS A 64 -5.35 -3.05 -6.57
C LYS A 64 -5.36 -1.63 -6.01
N GLN A 65 -5.93 -1.43 -4.83
CA GLN A 65 -6.08 -0.10 -4.21
C GLN A 65 -4.74 0.50 -3.74
N LEU A 66 -3.72 -0.32 -3.52
CA LEU A 66 -2.38 0.13 -3.14
C LEU A 66 -1.63 0.83 -4.28
N PHE A 67 -2.12 0.73 -5.51
CA PHE A 67 -1.45 1.25 -6.70
C PHE A 67 -2.24 2.40 -7.33
N ALA A 68 -1.52 3.41 -7.80
CA ALA A 68 -2.06 4.46 -8.64
C ALA A 68 -2.75 3.87 -9.89
N PRO A 69 -3.68 4.60 -10.54
CA PRO A 69 -4.35 4.12 -11.76
C PRO A 69 -3.39 3.62 -12.84
N GLU A 70 -2.26 4.29 -12.98
CA GLU A 70 -1.15 3.92 -13.86
C GLU A 70 0.12 3.74 -13.05
N VAL A 71 0.82 2.64 -13.24
CA VAL A 71 2.04 2.26 -12.51
C VAL A 71 3.16 1.94 -13.47
N LYS A 72 4.34 2.49 -13.20
CA LYS A 72 5.54 2.18 -13.97
C LYS A 72 6.47 1.29 -13.16
N ILE A 73 6.85 0.15 -13.73
CA ILE A 73 7.80 -0.78 -13.12
C ILE A 73 9.06 -0.83 -13.99
N SER A 74 10.16 -0.35 -13.42
CA SER A 74 11.46 -0.33 -14.10
C SER A 74 12.39 -1.36 -13.46
N ILE A 75 12.58 -2.47 -14.15
CA ILE A 75 13.48 -3.55 -13.74
C ILE A 75 14.60 -3.65 -14.77
N ARG A 76 15.86 -3.63 -14.32
CA ARG A 76 17.04 -3.76 -15.20
C ARG A 76 17.18 -5.16 -15.83
N SER A 77 16.41 -6.13 -15.42
CA SER A 77 16.42 -7.47 -16.00
C SER A 77 15.29 -7.64 -17.00
N LYS A 78 15.40 -8.64 -17.91
CA LYS A 78 14.39 -9.00 -18.92
C LYS A 78 13.08 -9.56 -18.32
N ALA A 79 12.70 -9.11 -17.12
CA ALA A 79 11.49 -9.58 -16.47
C ALA A 79 10.26 -9.08 -17.23
N ARG A 80 9.31 -9.96 -17.47
CA ARG A 80 8.05 -9.70 -18.20
C ARG A 80 7.14 -8.65 -17.54
N ILE A 81 7.48 -8.24 -16.32
CA ILE A 81 6.70 -7.27 -15.53
C ILE A 81 7.20 -5.83 -15.69
N ALA A 82 8.33 -5.61 -16.37
CA ALA A 82 8.83 -4.26 -16.63
C ALA A 82 7.95 -3.54 -17.66
N GLY A 83 7.67 -2.26 -17.41
CA GLY A 83 6.86 -1.42 -18.28
C GLY A 83 5.80 -0.62 -17.54
N GLU A 84 4.87 -0.07 -18.31
CA GLU A 84 3.70 0.65 -17.79
C GLU A 84 2.51 -0.30 -17.66
N HIS A 85 1.83 -0.22 -16.53
CA HIS A 85 0.68 -1.06 -16.20
C HIS A 85 -0.44 -0.21 -15.62
N THR A 86 -1.68 -0.63 -15.84
CA THR A 86 -2.79 -0.14 -15.02
C THR A 86 -2.82 -0.93 -13.71
N ASN A 87 -3.35 -0.34 -12.64
CA ASN A 87 -3.57 -1.05 -11.38
C ASN A 87 -4.45 -2.29 -11.56
N GLN A 88 -5.43 -2.24 -12.48
CA GLN A 88 -6.24 -3.40 -12.86
C GLN A 88 -5.41 -4.50 -13.52
N GLY A 89 -4.47 -4.15 -14.40
CA GLY A 89 -3.55 -5.10 -15.04
C GLY A 89 -2.64 -5.77 -14.02
N LEU A 90 -2.09 -5.00 -13.07
CA LEU A 90 -1.26 -5.54 -11.97
C LEU A 90 -2.07 -6.47 -11.07
N ALA A 91 -3.31 -6.10 -10.73
CA ALA A 91 -4.20 -6.94 -9.94
C ALA A 91 -4.51 -8.29 -10.63
N GLN A 92 -4.68 -8.29 -11.96
CA GLN A 92 -4.87 -9.52 -12.73
C GLN A 92 -3.61 -10.40 -12.74
N LEU A 93 -2.42 -9.80 -12.90
CA LEU A 93 -1.15 -10.54 -12.81
C LEU A 93 -0.96 -11.14 -11.42
N TYR A 94 -1.25 -10.36 -10.39
CA TYR A 94 -1.19 -10.80 -9.01
C TYR A 94 -2.18 -11.95 -8.73
N ALA A 95 -3.43 -11.86 -9.19
CA ALA A 95 -4.41 -12.93 -9.06
C ALA A 95 -3.93 -14.25 -9.69
N ARG A 96 -3.34 -14.19 -10.89
CA ARG A 96 -2.76 -15.36 -11.57
C ARG A 96 -1.60 -15.96 -10.76
N LEU A 97 -0.75 -15.10 -10.21
CA LEU A 97 0.37 -15.54 -9.36
C LEU A 97 -0.13 -16.22 -8.08
N ARG A 98 -1.16 -15.67 -7.42
CA ARG A 98 -1.78 -16.29 -6.24
C ARG A 98 -2.36 -17.67 -6.53
N VAL A 99 -3.05 -17.84 -7.64
CA VAL A 99 -3.62 -19.15 -8.06
C VAL A 99 -2.51 -20.18 -8.37
N ALA A 100 -1.41 -19.72 -8.97
CA ALA A 100 -0.28 -20.59 -9.33
C ALA A 100 0.62 -20.95 -8.13
N SER A 101 0.51 -20.22 -7.03
CA SER A 101 1.36 -20.37 -5.84
C SER A 101 0.59 -21.02 -4.70
N SER A 102 1.24 -21.95 -3.99
CA SER A 102 0.75 -22.52 -2.73
C SER A 102 1.09 -21.61 -1.54
N ARG A 103 2.22 -20.91 -1.62
CA ARG A 103 2.66 -19.95 -0.60
C ARG A 103 3.35 -18.77 -1.25
N MET A 104 3.09 -17.58 -0.71
CA MET A 104 3.74 -16.33 -1.10
C MET A 104 4.04 -15.53 0.15
N GLU A 105 5.17 -14.85 0.17
CA GLU A 105 5.56 -13.95 1.24
C GLU A 105 6.25 -12.74 0.61
N LEU A 106 5.77 -11.55 0.93
CA LEU A 106 6.43 -10.29 0.63
C LEU A 106 6.72 -9.58 1.94
N ARG A 107 7.94 -9.11 2.13
CA ARG A 107 8.31 -8.24 3.24
C ARG A 107 8.97 -6.98 2.71
N CYS A 108 8.58 -5.87 3.26
CA CYS A 108 9.21 -4.57 3.03
C CYS A 108 10.15 -4.30 4.21
N GLU A 109 11.44 -4.25 3.95
CA GLU A 109 12.47 -4.07 4.97
C GLU A 109 13.26 -2.79 4.68
N GLN A 110 13.87 -2.22 5.70
CA GLN A 110 14.75 -1.03 5.55
C GLN A 110 14.07 0.13 4.81
N LEU A 111 12.80 0.40 5.17
CA LEU A 111 12.05 1.52 4.62
C LEU A 111 12.71 2.84 5.03
N GLN A 112 12.99 3.70 4.07
CA GLN A 112 13.52 5.05 4.31
C GLN A 112 12.81 6.04 3.40
N ILE A 113 12.12 6.99 3.98
CA ILE A 113 11.49 8.09 3.25
C ILE A 113 12.58 9.11 2.90
N LEU A 114 12.87 9.26 1.62
CA LEU A 114 13.92 10.14 1.11
C LEU A 114 13.42 11.58 0.93
N SER A 115 12.18 11.75 0.51
CA SER A 115 11.51 13.04 0.43
C SER A 115 10.00 12.87 0.47
N THR A 116 9.32 13.86 1.03
CA THR A 116 7.86 13.95 1.04
C THR A 116 7.46 15.38 0.65
N GLU A 117 6.66 15.49 -0.38
CA GLU A 117 5.98 16.70 -0.83
C GLU A 117 4.47 16.49 -0.68
N LYS A 118 3.65 17.54 -0.84
CA LYS A 118 2.20 17.49 -0.55
C LYS A 118 1.47 16.25 -1.11
N GLU A 119 1.79 15.85 -2.33
CA GLU A 119 1.10 14.77 -3.06
C GLU A 119 2.06 13.73 -3.63
N LYS A 120 3.36 13.84 -3.34
CA LYS A 120 4.39 12.95 -3.86
C LYS A 120 5.42 12.61 -2.78
N ALA A 121 5.85 11.37 -2.77
CA ALA A 121 6.96 10.95 -1.93
C ALA A 121 7.91 10.04 -2.71
N LEU A 122 9.18 10.03 -2.28
CA LEU A 122 10.20 9.11 -2.74
C LEU A 122 10.69 8.28 -1.55
N VAL A 123 10.67 6.98 -1.71
CA VAL A 123 10.99 6.02 -0.66
C VAL A 123 12.03 5.04 -1.17
N ALA A 124 13.08 4.78 -0.38
CA ALA A 124 13.96 3.64 -0.59
C ALA A 124 13.47 2.48 0.28
N VAL A 125 13.39 1.28 -0.30
CA VAL A 125 12.91 0.09 0.38
C VAL A 125 13.64 -1.15 -0.12
N LYS A 126 13.88 -2.12 0.77
CA LYS A 126 14.32 -3.46 0.41
C LYS A 126 13.13 -4.39 0.44
N PHE A 127 12.74 -4.90 -0.73
CA PHE A 127 11.76 -5.98 -0.84
C PHE A 127 12.44 -7.33 -0.69
N PHE A 128 11.86 -8.18 0.13
CA PHE A 128 12.15 -9.60 0.18
C PHE A 128 10.90 -10.35 -0.27
N ALA A 129 11.03 -11.16 -1.32
CA ALA A 129 9.95 -11.98 -1.83
C ALA A 129 10.32 -13.46 -1.79
N SER A 130 9.40 -14.30 -1.33
CA SER A 130 9.51 -15.74 -1.47
C SER A 130 8.19 -16.31 -1.99
N TRP A 131 8.27 -17.28 -2.89
CA TRP A 131 7.08 -17.97 -3.37
C TRP A 131 7.37 -19.44 -3.65
N ARG A 132 6.34 -20.26 -3.49
CA ARG A 132 6.33 -21.66 -3.84
C ARG A 132 5.22 -21.93 -4.85
N GLY A 133 5.57 -22.30 -6.06
CA GLY A 133 4.60 -22.83 -7.03
C GLY A 133 4.12 -24.21 -6.61
N LYS A 134 2.94 -24.62 -7.10
CA LYS A 134 2.40 -25.97 -6.84
C LYS A 134 3.39 -27.05 -7.34
N GLY A 135 3.87 -27.88 -6.41
CA GLY A 135 4.83 -28.95 -6.70
C GLY A 135 6.26 -28.51 -7.06
N ARG A 136 6.65 -27.25 -6.71
CA ARG A 136 7.97 -26.71 -7.00
C ARG A 136 8.73 -26.32 -5.75
N ASN A 137 10.03 -26.08 -5.89
CA ASN A 137 10.88 -25.54 -4.85
C ASN A 137 10.51 -24.09 -4.53
N ILE A 138 10.89 -23.64 -3.32
CA ILE A 138 10.75 -22.24 -2.93
C ILE A 138 11.78 -21.42 -3.71
N VAL A 139 11.30 -20.34 -4.34
CA VAL A 139 12.13 -19.29 -4.91
C VAL A 139 12.19 -18.14 -3.94
N ARG A 140 13.35 -17.51 -3.76
CA ARG A 140 13.57 -16.35 -2.90
C ARG A 140 14.33 -15.31 -3.69
N GLU A 141 13.89 -14.07 -3.58
CA GLU A 141 14.53 -12.91 -4.20
C GLU A 141 14.52 -11.74 -3.23
N ASP A 142 15.57 -10.94 -3.25
CA ASP A 142 15.62 -9.67 -2.57
C ASP A 142 16.01 -8.55 -3.53
N ALA A 143 15.51 -7.37 -3.28
CA ALA A 143 15.62 -6.25 -4.19
C ALA A 143 15.66 -4.92 -3.43
N HIS A 144 16.69 -4.12 -3.65
CA HIS A 144 16.66 -2.71 -3.29
C HIS A 144 15.91 -1.93 -4.37
N SER A 145 14.99 -1.09 -3.97
CA SER A 145 14.14 -0.33 -4.89
C SER A 145 13.94 1.09 -4.41
N GLU A 146 13.85 2.01 -5.36
CA GLU A 146 13.27 3.32 -5.15
C GLU A 146 11.81 3.29 -5.62
N VAL A 147 10.92 3.77 -4.77
CA VAL A 147 9.49 3.79 -5.01
C VAL A 147 9.00 5.22 -4.96
N LYS A 148 8.37 5.68 -6.04
CA LYS A 148 7.64 6.95 -6.06
C LYS A 148 6.20 6.69 -5.70
N LEU A 149 5.72 7.48 -4.76
CA LEU A 149 4.34 7.47 -4.31
C LEU A 149 3.63 8.75 -4.78
N GLU A 150 2.33 8.64 -4.97
CA GLU A 150 1.45 9.79 -5.17
C GLU A 150 0.16 9.64 -4.37
N LYS A 151 -0.45 10.75 -3.96
CA LYS A 151 -1.77 10.74 -3.33
C LYS A 151 -2.86 10.69 -4.40
N VAL A 152 -3.75 9.72 -4.28
CA VAL A 152 -4.96 9.58 -5.09
C VAL A 152 -6.15 9.60 -4.14
N ASP A 153 -7.03 10.57 -4.30
CA ASP A 153 -8.22 10.78 -3.43
C ASP A 153 -7.87 10.95 -1.93
N GLY A 154 -6.63 11.39 -1.63
CA GLY A 154 -6.14 11.60 -0.26
C GLY A 154 -5.28 10.46 0.31
N ASP A 155 -5.27 9.30 -0.32
CA ASP A 155 -4.51 8.12 0.10
C ASP A 155 -3.20 7.99 -0.68
N TRP A 156 -2.12 7.58 0.01
CA TRP A 156 -0.85 7.29 -0.64
C TRP A 156 -0.94 6.00 -1.46
N THR A 157 -0.42 6.04 -2.70
CA THR A 157 -0.42 4.92 -3.63
C THR A 157 0.93 4.76 -4.32
N LEU A 158 1.27 3.52 -4.74
CA LEU A 158 2.49 3.23 -5.48
C LEU A 158 2.33 3.66 -6.95
N ARG A 159 3.17 4.59 -7.41
CA ARG A 159 3.14 5.14 -8.77
C ARG A 159 4.27 4.60 -9.65
N GLU A 160 5.49 4.50 -9.12
CA GLU A 160 6.65 4.01 -9.87
C GLU A 160 7.52 3.16 -8.95
N ILE A 161 7.93 2.01 -9.43
CA ILE A 161 8.87 1.12 -8.74
C ILE A 161 10.11 0.96 -9.59
N HIS A 162 11.23 1.44 -9.09
CA HIS A 162 12.52 1.35 -9.75
C HIS A 162 13.43 0.39 -9.01
N TYR A 163 13.70 -0.77 -9.62
CA TYR A 163 14.60 -1.77 -9.07
C TYR A 163 16.06 -1.34 -9.21
N LEU A 164 16.77 -1.28 -8.10
CA LEU A 164 18.21 -1.02 -8.03
C LEU A 164 18.93 -2.37 -7.95
N LYS A 165 19.79 -2.66 -8.91
CA LYS A 165 20.59 -3.88 -8.87
C LYS A 165 21.67 -3.73 -7.77
N ASN A 166 21.77 -4.72 -6.88
CA ASN A 166 22.95 -4.92 -6.02
C ASN A 166 24.19 -5.21 -6.87
#